data_11911148463aec87ece268d846fa8d86
#
_entry.id   11911148463aec87ece268d846fa8d86
#
_cell.length_a   1.000
_cell.length_b   1.000
_cell.length_c   1.000
_cell.angle_alpha   90.00
_cell.angle_beta   90.00
_cell.angle_gamma   90.00
#
_symmetry.space_group_name_H-M   'P 1'
#
loop_
_entity.id
_entity.type
_entity.pdbx_description
1 polymer ?
#
loop_
_entity_poly.entity_id
_entity_poly.type
_entity_poly.pdbx_seq_one_letter_code
_entity_poly.pdbx_strand_id
1 'polypeptide(L)'
;MPHRDPRAVLDVGGEALVLPPGDREALDLLFTATYEELRRLAAGVRRDDPGVTLSPTALVNEAWIKLADSPPVGVASRLHFTRIAARAMRQ
;
A
#
# COMPACT_ATOMS: atom_id res chain seq x y z
N MET A 1 -11.47 -12.54 27.09
CA MET A 1 -11.17 -11.37 26.30
C MET A 1 -11.59 -11.58 24.87
N PRO A 2 -12.35 -10.67 24.32
CA PRO A 2 -12.80 -10.85 22.96
C PRO A 2 -11.62 -10.88 21.99
N HIS A 3 -11.65 -11.85 21.13
CA HIS A 3 -10.66 -11.94 20.09
C HIS A 3 -10.97 -10.93 18.98
N ARG A 4 -10.00 -10.14 18.60
CA ARG A 4 -10.19 -9.18 17.53
C ARG A 4 -9.72 -9.78 16.22
N ASP A 5 -10.62 -9.83 15.25
CA ASP A 5 -10.27 -10.26 13.92
C ASP A 5 -9.37 -9.18 13.29
N PRO A 6 -8.14 -9.51 12.87
CA PRO A 6 -7.26 -8.53 12.23
C PRO A 6 -7.90 -7.83 11.03
N ARG A 7 -8.78 -8.50 10.31
CA ARG A 7 -9.46 -7.91 9.17
C ARG A 7 -10.45 -6.83 9.55
N ALA A 8 -10.98 -6.90 10.77
CA ALA A 8 -11.94 -5.92 11.27
C ALA A 8 -11.28 -4.66 11.80
N VAL A 9 -9.97 -4.63 11.87
CA VAL A 9 -9.22 -3.53 12.47
C VAL A 9 -8.82 -2.48 11.44
N LEU A 10 -9.25 -2.62 10.20
CA LEU A 10 -8.92 -1.66 9.15
C LEU A 10 -9.64 -0.35 9.42
N ASP A 11 -8.99 0.55 10.12
CA ASP A 11 -9.52 1.86 10.46
C ASP A 11 -9.02 2.89 9.46
N VAL A 12 -9.90 3.34 8.59
CA VAL A 12 -9.54 4.26 7.52
C VAL A 12 -9.05 5.59 8.05
N GLY A 13 -9.59 6.04 9.16
CA GLY A 13 -9.17 7.30 9.78
C GLY A 13 -8.03 7.13 10.75
N GLY A 14 -7.72 5.90 11.11
CA GLY A 14 -6.77 5.61 12.14
C GLY A 14 -5.38 5.28 11.63
N GLU A 15 -4.52 4.99 12.56
CA GLU A 15 -3.14 4.68 12.30
C GLU A 15 -2.82 3.21 12.46
N ALA A 16 -3.67 2.48 13.16
CA ALA A 16 -3.46 1.07 13.42
C ALA A 16 -4.10 0.23 12.33
N LEU A 17 -3.28 -0.29 11.46
CA LEU A 17 -3.69 -1.24 10.43
C LEU A 17 -3.00 -2.56 10.71
N VAL A 18 -3.78 -3.62 10.74
CA VAL A 18 -3.22 -4.96 10.89
C VAL A 18 -3.57 -5.75 9.65
N LEU A 19 -2.55 -6.16 8.93
CA LEU A 19 -2.70 -6.92 7.70
C LEU A 19 -2.30 -8.37 7.96
N PRO A 20 -3.21 -9.33 7.84
CA PRO A 20 -2.85 -10.74 7.98
C PRO A 20 -1.82 -11.13 6.92
N PRO A 21 -0.83 -11.97 7.27
CA PRO A 21 0.17 -12.41 6.31
C PRO A 21 -0.47 -13.08 5.10
N GLY A 22 -0.08 -12.65 3.90
CA GLY A 22 -0.55 -13.25 2.66
C GLY A 22 -1.98 -12.92 2.27
N ASP A 23 -2.65 -12.04 2.98
CA ASP A 23 -4.05 -11.70 2.72
C ASP A 23 -4.18 -10.66 1.62
N ARG A 24 -4.53 -11.11 0.41
CA ARG A 24 -4.71 -10.23 -0.74
C ARG A 24 -5.92 -9.33 -0.61
N GLU A 25 -6.97 -9.81 0.03
CA GLU A 25 -8.19 -9.04 0.23
C GLU A 25 -7.91 -7.82 1.10
N ALA A 26 -7.17 -8.00 2.18
CA ALA A 26 -6.76 -6.89 3.02
C ALA A 26 -5.84 -5.93 2.27
N LEU A 27 -4.95 -6.46 1.42
CA LEU A 27 -4.09 -5.65 0.58
C LEU A 27 -4.91 -4.77 -0.38
N ASP A 28 -5.92 -5.34 -1.02
CA ASP A 28 -6.81 -4.59 -1.90
C ASP A 28 -7.52 -3.47 -1.17
N LEU A 29 -7.98 -3.73 0.05
CA LEU A 29 -8.63 -2.71 0.88
C LEU A 29 -7.66 -1.57 1.22
N LEU A 30 -6.41 -1.91 1.53
CA LEU A 30 -5.40 -0.90 1.80
C LEU A 30 -5.11 -0.03 0.59
N PHE A 31 -4.97 -0.63 -0.58
CA PHE A 31 -4.75 0.11 -1.81
C PHE A 31 -5.94 1.03 -2.11
N THR A 32 -7.16 0.52 -1.95
CA THR A 32 -8.36 1.33 -2.17
C THR A 32 -8.43 2.51 -1.21
N ALA A 33 -8.17 2.26 0.08
CA ALA A 33 -8.23 3.29 1.10
C ALA A 33 -7.15 4.36 0.96
N THR A 34 -6.01 4.01 0.38
CA THR A 34 -4.86 4.91 0.27
C THR A 34 -4.58 5.35 -1.18
N TYR A 35 -5.48 5.05 -2.11
CA TYR A 35 -5.23 5.23 -3.54
C TYR A 35 -4.76 6.64 -3.90
N GLU A 36 -5.44 7.67 -3.40
CA GLU A 36 -5.08 9.05 -3.72
C GLU A 36 -3.71 9.43 -3.19
N GLU A 37 -3.39 8.96 -1.98
CA GLU A 37 -2.07 9.17 -1.40
C GLU A 37 -0.99 8.50 -2.24
N LEU A 38 -1.27 7.27 -2.69
CA LEU A 38 -0.32 6.52 -3.52
C LEU A 38 -0.10 7.19 -4.87
N ARG A 39 -1.15 7.75 -5.45
CA ARG A 39 -1.00 8.49 -6.72
C ARG A 39 -0.10 9.71 -6.55
N ARG A 40 -0.23 10.44 -5.45
CA ARG A 40 0.64 11.59 -5.17
C ARG A 40 2.08 11.16 -4.99
N LEU A 41 2.30 10.05 -4.28
CA LEU A 41 3.64 9.50 -4.12
C LEU A 41 4.22 9.08 -5.46
N ALA A 42 3.42 8.46 -6.31
CA ALA A 42 3.86 8.04 -7.64
C ALA A 42 4.26 9.25 -8.50
N ALA A 43 3.51 10.33 -8.41
CA ALA A 43 3.87 11.58 -9.11
C ALA A 43 5.22 12.10 -8.63
N GLY A 44 5.48 11.99 -7.32
CA GLY A 44 6.78 12.35 -6.75
C GLY A 44 7.92 11.48 -7.25
N VAL A 45 7.69 10.18 -7.34
CA VAL A 45 8.68 9.23 -7.88
C VAL A 45 9.04 9.59 -9.32
N ARG A 46 8.06 9.94 -10.14
CA ARG A 46 8.31 10.36 -11.53
C ARG A 46 9.14 11.65 -11.61
N ARG A 47 8.83 12.62 -10.75
CA ARG A 47 9.58 13.88 -10.74
C ARG A 47 11.03 13.68 -10.34
N ASP A 48 11.25 12.77 -9.38
CA ASP A 48 12.58 12.53 -8.84
C ASP A 48 13.43 11.66 -9.76
N ASP A 49 12.79 10.88 -10.64
CA ASP A 49 13.49 9.98 -11.54
C ASP A 49 12.98 10.16 -12.98
N PRO A 50 13.69 10.95 -13.79
CA PRO A 50 13.30 11.17 -15.20
C PRO A 50 13.28 9.90 -16.05
N GLY A 51 13.95 8.85 -15.60
CA GLY A 51 13.95 7.57 -16.31
C GLY A 51 12.64 6.80 -16.17
N VAL A 52 11.78 7.18 -15.22
CA VAL A 52 10.50 6.53 -15.02
C VAL A 52 9.51 7.01 -16.09
N THR A 53 9.05 6.09 -16.92
CA THR A 53 8.14 6.42 -18.03
C THR A 53 6.68 6.12 -17.72
N LEU A 54 6.40 5.35 -16.67
CA LEU A 54 5.04 5.00 -16.29
C LEU A 54 4.30 6.19 -15.70
N SER A 55 3.00 6.30 -15.99
CA SER A 55 2.14 7.28 -15.36
C SER A 55 1.98 7.00 -13.86
N PRO A 56 1.54 7.99 -13.05
CA PRO A 56 1.28 7.73 -11.64
C PRO A 56 0.32 6.54 -11.41
N THR A 57 -0.75 6.45 -12.18
CA THR A 57 -1.69 5.34 -12.07
C THR A 57 -1.00 4.00 -12.37
N ALA A 58 -0.18 3.96 -13.41
CA ALA A 58 0.54 2.74 -13.77
C ALA A 58 1.55 2.35 -12.69
N LEU A 59 2.21 3.33 -12.07
CA LEU A 59 3.13 3.05 -10.95
C LEU A 59 2.40 2.44 -9.76
N VAL A 60 1.21 2.95 -9.43
CA VAL A 60 0.42 2.37 -8.35
C VAL A 60 0.02 0.94 -8.68
N ASN A 61 -0.41 0.69 -9.92
CA ASN A 61 -0.78 -0.65 -10.36
C ASN A 61 0.41 -1.62 -10.31
N GLU A 62 1.58 -1.17 -10.72
CA GLU A 62 2.80 -1.98 -10.63
C GLU A 62 3.14 -2.33 -9.19
N ALA A 63 3.00 -1.35 -8.29
CA ALA A 63 3.22 -1.60 -6.86
C ALA A 63 2.23 -2.63 -6.33
N TRP A 64 0.97 -2.53 -6.73
CA TRP A 64 -0.04 -3.51 -6.32
C TRP A 64 0.33 -4.92 -6.77
N ILE A 65 0.74 -5.06 -8.03
CA ILE A 65 1.14 -6.35 -8.58
C ILE A 65 2.30 -6.94 -7.79
N LYS A 66 3.32 -6.14 -7.51
CA LYS A 66 4.48 -6.60 -6.75
C LYS A 66 4.11 -7.02 -5.34
N LEU A 67 3.28 -6.25 -4.66
CA LEU A 67 2.88 -6.56 -3.29
C LEU A 67 1.87 -7.70 -3.24
N ALA A 68 1.05 -7.89 -4.27
CA ALA A 68 0.14 -9.02 -4.35
C ALA A 68 0.88 -10.35 -4.52
N ASP A 69 2.03 -10.32 -5.20
CA ASP A 69 2.86 -11.50 -5.36
C ASP A 69 3.50 -11.92 -4.03
N SER A 70 3.88 -10.95 -3.22
CA SER A 70 4.47 -11.18 -1.89
C SER A 70 3.90 -10.17 -0.91
N PRO A 71 2.68 -10.41 -0.38
CA PRO A 71 2.03 -9.44 0.48
C PRO A 71 2.86 -9.10 1.71
N PRO A 72 2.89 -7.82 2.09
CA PRO A 72 3.68 -7.40 3.23
C PRO A 72 3.12 -7.95 4.53
N VAL A 73 4.01 -8.16 5.50
CA VAL A 73 3.68 -8.68 6.82
C VAL A 73 3.97 -7.61 7.85
N GLY A 74 3.14 -7.53 8.88
CA GLY A 74 3.41 -6.63 10.00
C GLY A 74 3.22 -5.16 9.67
N VAL A 75 2.27 -4.84 8.79
CA VAL A 75 1.96 -3.45 8.49
C VAL A 75 1.32 -2.81 9.73
N ALA A 76 1.99 -1.80 10.28
CA ALA A 76 1.60 -1.20 11.55
C ALA A 76 0.67 0.01 11.40
N SER A 77 0.68 0.68 10.24
CA SER A 77 -0.10 1.89 10.03
C SER A 77 -0.27 2.19 8.55
N ARG A 78 -1.16 3.14 8.24
CA ARG A 78 -1.30 3.64 6.86
C ARG A 78 0.01 4.24 6.37
N LEU A 79 0.67 5.01 7.22
CA LEU A 79 1.95 5.60 6.85
C LEU A 79 2.99 4.54 6.52
N HIS A 80 3.04 3.48 7.32
CA HIS A 80 3.94 2.37 7.07
C HIS A 80 3.61 1.71 5.72
N PHE A 81 2.32 1.49 5.45
CA PHE A 81 1.90 0.91 4.18
C PHE A 81 2.27 1.79 2.98
N THR A 82 2.04 3.09 3.07
CA THR A 82 2.39 4.00 1.97
C THR A 82 3.89 4.01 1.70
N ARG A 83 4.71 3.87 2.73
CA ARG A 83 6.16 3.75 2.56
C ARG A 83 6.56 2.46 1.86
N ILE A 84 5.91 1.36 2.21
CA ILE A 84 6.13 0.06 1.55
C ILE A 84 5.77 0.17 0.06
N ALA A 85 4.62 0.75 -0.24
CA ALA A 85 4.16 0.91 -1.60
C ALA A 85 5.09 1.84 -2.40
N ALA A 86 5.53 2.94 -1.80
CA ALA A 86 6.46 3.85 -2.45
C ALA A 86 7.77 3.16 -2.80
N ARG A 87 8.27 2.30 -1.91
CA ARG A 87 9.47 1.51 -2.17
C ARG A 87 9.25 0.56 -3.37
N ALA A 88 8.08 -0.08 -3.42
CA ALA A 88 7.75 -0.97 -4.54
C ALA A 88 7.70 -0.22 -5.87
N MET A 89 7.23 1.03 -5.86
CA MET A 89 7.22 1.87 -7.07
C MET A 89 8.61 2.18 -7.59
N ARG A 90 9.60 2.24 -6.70
CA ARG A 90 10.98 2.59 -7.06
C ARG A 90 11.82 1.42 -7.51
N GLN A 91 11.31 0.23 -7.39
CA GLN A 91 12.04 -0.98 -7.79
C GLN A 91 11.94 -1.32 -9.26
#